data_fbfb4a92ddcdd3347c263be631bf24fa
#
_entry.id   fbfb4a92ddcdd3347c263be631bf24fa
#
_cell.length_a   1.000
_cell.length_b   1.000
_cell.length_c   1.000
_cell.angle_alpha   90.00
_cell.angle_beta   90.00
_cell.angle_gamma   90.00
#
_symmetry.space_group_name_H-M   'P 1'
#
loop_
_entity.id
_entity.type
_entity.pdbx_description
1 polymer ?
#
loop_
_entity_poly.entity_id
_entity_poly.type
_entity_poly.pdbx_seq_one_letter_code
_entity_poly.pdbx_strand_id
1 'polypeptide(L)'
;PPANSKSFLIRYTYAWRDIVPTSERNTPAHPSRKFCVQMLELAKTKVWSRANIETISARLGYSVWDRVGGWWTMPDGEHSPQCRHQWNALVVVKKKK
;
A
#
# COMPACT_ATOMS: atom_id res chain seq x y z
N PRO A 1 10.51 27.12 -13.00
CA PRO A 1 9.28 26.35 -13.12
C PRO A 1 8.09 27.15 -12.62
N PRO A 2 6.92 26.84 -13.12
CA PRO A 2 5.72 27.48 -12.61
C PRO A 2 5.58 27.22 -11.13
N ALA A 3 5.07 28.21 -10.41
CA ALA A 3 4.87 28.08 -8.98
C ALA A 3 3.93 26.93 -8.64
N ASN A 4 2.98 26.65 -9.53
CA ASN A 4 2.01 25.59 -9.28
C ASN A 4 2.62 24.18 -9.33
N SER A 5 3.77 24.01 -9.97
CA SER A 5 4.42 22.70 -9.98
C SER A 5 4.86 22.28 -8.57
N LYS A 6 5.05 23.25 -7.69
CA LYS A 6 5.43 23.00 -6.30
C LYS A 6 4.23 22.66 -5.42
N SER A 7 3.03 22.82 -5.95
CA SER A 7 1.80 22.54 -5.21
C SER A 7 1.36 21.09 -5.31
N PHE A 8 2.00 20.31 -6.15
CA PHE A 8 1.62 18.91 -6.39
C PHE A 8 2.63 17.97 -5.77
N LEU A 9 2.11 16.99 -5.06
CA LEU A 9 2.92 15.99 -4.38
C LEU A 9 2.42 14.62 -4.79
N ILE A 10 3.36 13.69 -4.95
CA ILE A 10 2.99 12.30 -5.21
C ILE A 10 2.91 11.59 -3.87
N ARG A 11 1.79 10.95 -3.63
CA ARG A 11 1.55 10.17 -2.42
C ARG A 11 1.01 8.81 -2.82
N TYR A 12 0.95 7.91 -1.85
CA TYR A 12 0.56 6.53 -2.11
C TYR A 12 -0.52 6.12 -1.13
N THR A 13 -1.45 5.31 -1.59
CA THR A 13 -2.47 4.71 -0.74
C THR A 13 -2.35 3.19 -0.79
N TYR A 14 -2.71 2.54 0.30
CA TYR A 14 -2.66 1.09 0.43
C TYR A 14 -3.99 0.52 -0.06
N ALA A 15 -3.94 -0.43 -0.99
CA ALA A 15 -5.15 -0.93 -1.62
C ALA A 15 -5.03 -2.40 -1.96
N TRP A 16 -6.15 -3.05 -2.23
CA TRP A 16 -6.16 -4.42 -2.73
C TRP A 16 -5.66 -4.45 -4.17
N ARG A 17 -4.92 -5.49 -4.51
CA ARG A 17 -4.54 -5.74 -5.91
C ARG A 17 -5.79 -6.20 -6.64
N ASP A 18 -5.97 -5.70 -7.86
CA ASP A 18 -7.16 -6.02 -8.65
C ASP A 18 -7.32 -7.52 -8.91
N ILE A 19 -6.20 -8.23 -8.99
CA ILE A 19 -6.21 -9.67 -9.25
C ILE A 19 -6.66 -10.52 -8.06
N VAL A 20 -6.85 -9.91 -6.89
CA VAL A 20 -7.29 -10.67 -5.70
C VAL A 20 -8.80 -10.86 -5.73
N PRO A 21 -9.28 -12.12 -5.78
CA PRO A 21 -10.72 -12.36 -5.74
C PRO A 21 -11.36 -11.83 -4.46
N THR A 22 -12.60 -11.39 -4.54
CA THR A 22 -13.33 -10.89 -3.37
C THR A 22 -13.35 -11.92 -2.24
N SER A 23 -13.45 -13.20 -2.58
CA SER A 23 -13.46 -14.29 -1.61
C SER A 23 -12.16 -14.41 -0.81
N GLU A 24 -11.07 -13.78 -1.29
CA GLU A 24 -9.78 -13.80 -0.61
C GLU A 24 -9.42 -12.45 0.02
N ARG A 25 -10.36 -11.52 0.09
CA ARG A 25 -10.10 -10.20 0.67
C ARG A 25 -10.50 -10.16 2.14
N ASN A 26 -9.61 -10.70 2.98
CA ASN A 26 -9.78 -10.74 4.44
C ASN A 26 -11.07 -11.45 4.86
N THR A 27 -11.26 -12.65 4.35
CA THR A 27 -12.37 -13.53 4.73
C THR A 27 -11.88 -14.54 5.78
N PRO A 28 -12.78 -15.27 6.44
CA PRO A 28 -12.36 -16.28 7.43
C PRO A 28 -11.41 -17.34 6.86
N ALA A 29 -11.58 -17.71 5.59
CA ALA A 29 -10.71 -18.69 4.94
C ALA A 29 -9.38 -18.07 4.49
N HIS A 30 -9.37 -16.75 4.27
CA HIS A 30 -8.19 -16.04 3.77
C HIS A 30 -8.01 -14.74 4.57
N PRO A 31 -7.63 -14.84 5.85
CA PRO A 31 -7.49 -13.64 6.67
C PRO A 31 -6.26 -12.82 6.26
N SER A 32 -6.38 -11.51 6.37
CA SER A 32 -5.26 -10.60 6.15
C SER A 32 -4.36 -10.56 7.37
N ARG A 33 -3.07 -10.31 7.16
CA ARG A 33 -2.14 -10.05 8.25
C ARG A 33 -2.56 -8.79 8.99
N LYS A 34 -2.26 -8.75 10.28
CA LYS A 34 -2.59 -7.60 11.12
C LYS A 34 -2.06 -6.29 10.52
N PHE A 35 -0.83 -6.31 10.03
CA PHE A 35 -0.24 -5.14 9.37
C PHE A 35 -1.11 -4.65 8.21
N CYS A 36 -1.55 -5.57 7.35
CA CYS A 36 -2.35 -5.21 6.18
C CYS A 36 -3.71 -4.64 6.58
N VAL A 37 -4.34 -5.22 7.60
CA VAL A 37 -5.62 -4.72 8.11
C VAL A 37 -5.45 -3.29 8.62
N GLN A 38 -4.40 -3.04 9.38
CA GLN A 38 -4.12 -1.71 9.91
C GLN A 38 -3.85 -0.70 8.80
N MET A 39 -3.08 -1.10 7.78
CA MET A 39 -2.76 -0.20 6.67
C MET A 39 -4.00 0.16 5.86
N LEU A 40 -4.87 -0.81 5.61
CA LEU A 40 -6.13 -0.56 4.90
C LEU A 40 -7.02 0.40 5.68
N GLU A 41 -7.08 0.24 6.98
CA GLU A 41 -7.89 1.11 7.82
C GLU A 41 -7.34 2.54 7.80
N LEU A 42 -6.02 2.68 7.91
CA LEU A 42 -5.39 4.00 7.85
C LEU A 42 -5.54 4.64 6.48
N ALA A 43 -5.59 3.83 5.43
CA ALA A 43 -5.72 4.36 4.07
C ALA A 43 -7.03 5.10 3.82
N LYS A 44 -8.02 4.92 4.67
CA LYS A 44 -9.29 5.64 4.56
C LYS A 44 -9.12 7.13 4.81
N THR A 45 -8.11 7.51 5.60
CA THR A 45 -7.91 8.91 6.00
C THR A 45 -6.48 9.40 5.80
N LYS A 46 -5.58 8.56 5.35
CA LYS A 46 -4.17 8.88 5.28
C LYS A 46 -3.55 8.44 3.97
N VAL A 47 -2.58 9.20 3.51
CA VAL A 47 -1.71 8.82 2.38
C VAL A 47 -0.27 8.85 2.87
N TRP A 48 0.61 8.14 2.16
CA TRP A 48 2.02 8.03 2.55
C TRP A 48 2.92 8.59 1.47
N SER A 49 4.00 9.26 1.90
CA SER A 49 5.09 9.61 1.00
C SER A 49 6.00 8.39 0.84
N ARG A 50 6.85 8.40 -0.19
CA ARG A 50 7.85 7.34 -0.35
C ARG A 50 8.75 7.26 0.89
N ALA A 51 9.11 8.41 1.46
CA ALA A 51 9.94 8.44 2.67
C ALA A 51 9.25 7.78 3.85
N ASN A 52 7.94 7.98 4.02
CA ASN A 52 7.20 7.30 5.07
C ASN A 52 7.22 5.79 4.88
N ILE A 53 7.07 5.32 3.64
CA ILE A 53 7.10 3.88 3.33
C ILE A 53 8.46 3.29 3.63
N GLU A 54 9.54 4.02 3.32
CA GLU A 54 10.89 3.58 3.65
C GLU A 54 11.12 3.49 5.17
N THR A 55 10.51 4.41 5.93
CA THR A 55 10.59 4.35 7.40
C THR A 55 9.90 3.08 7.94
N ILE A 56 8.74 2.74 7.38
CA ILE A 56 8.04 1.51 7.75
C ILE A 56 8.89 0.30 7.40
N SER A 57 9.53 0.32 6.24
CA SER A 57 10.40 -0.76 5.79
C SER A 57 11.54 -1.00 6.79
N ALA A 58 12.14 0.07 7.28
CA ALA A 58 13.23 -0.05 8.24
C ALA A 58 12.79 -0.73 9.54
N ARG A 59 11.56 -0.47 9.96
CA ARG A 59 11.02 -1.07 11.18
C ARG A 59 10.68 -2.55 11.01
N LEU A 60 10.22 -2.93 9.82
CA LEU A 60 9.81 -4.31 9.55
C LEU A 60 10.95 -5.20 9.08
N GLY A 61 12.07 -4.62 8.66
CA GLY A 61 13.23 -5.38 8.23
C GLY A 61 13.15 -5.89 6.80
N TYR A 62 12.19 -5.41 6.00
CA TYR A 62 12.12 -5.71 4.56
C TYR A 62 11.47 -4.54 3.83
N SER A 63 11.64 -4.50 2.50
CA SER A 63 11.10 -3.39 1.71
C SER A 63 9.59 -3.49 1.59
N VAL A 64 8.89 -2.62 2.29
CA VAL A 64 7.42 -2.53 2.19
C VAL A 64 7.02 -1.91 0.85
N TRP A 65 7.90 -1.13 0.25
CA TRP A 65 7.67 -0.60 -1.09
C TRP A 65 7.56 -1.73 -2.12
N ASP A 66 8.48 -2.69 -2.06
CA ASP A 66 8.52 -3.78 -3.02
C ASP A 66 7.60 -4.94 -2.65
N ARG A 67 7.52 -5.26 -1.37
CA ARG A 67 6.79 -6.45 -0.90
C ARG A 67 5.45 -6.13 -0.26
N VAL A 68 5.18 -4.87 -0.03
CA VAL A 68 3.98 -4.37 0.63
C VAL A 68 3.84 -5.00 2.02
N GLY A 69 3.01 -6.00 2.21
CA GLY A 69 2.87 -6.66 3.52
C GLY A 69 3.50 -8.04 3.58
N GLY A 70 4.30 -8.42 2.57
CA GLY A 70 4.97 -9.72 2.57
C GLY A 70 4.70 -10.49 1.29
N TRP A 71 4.33 -11.74 1.41
CA TRP A 71 4.13 -12.61 0.26
C TRP A 71 2.71 -13.16 0.22
N TRP A 72 2.33 -13.72 -0.93
CA TRP A 72 1.02 -14.30 -1.13
C TRP A 72 1.12 -15.46 -2.11
N THR A 73 0.49 -16.59 -1.79
CA THR A 73 0.34 -17.68 -2.73
C THR A 73 -0.92 -17.44 -3.53
N MET A 74 -0.75 -17.20 -4.83
CA MET A 74 -1.83 -16.82 -5.73
C MET A 74 -2.75 -18.01 -6.02
N PRO A 75 -3.96 -17.76 -6.52
CA PRO A 75 -4.92 -18.84 -6.80
C PRO A 75 -4.40 -19.90 -7.78
N ASP A 76 -3.47 -19.52 -8.67
CA ASP A 76 -2.87 -20.44 -9.62
C ASP A 76 -1.70 -21.26 -9.03
N GLY A 77 -1.41 -21.07 -7.74
CA GLY A 77 -0.32 -21.76 -7.05
C GLY A 77 1.01 -21.05 -7.09
N GLU A 78 1.14 -19.98 -7.87
CA GLU A 78 2.38 -19.22 -7.94
C GLU A 78 2.57 -18.37 -6.68
N HIS A 79 3.83 -18.15 -6.32
CA HIS A 79 4.17 -17.30 -5.18
C HIS A 79 4.47 -15.90 -5.63
N SER A 80 3.77 -14.91 -5.02
CA SER A 80 4.05 -13.51 -5.25
C SER A 80 4.91 -12.99 -4.11
N PRO A 81 5.97 -12.21 -4.38
CA PRO A 81 6.76 -11.58 -3.31
C PRO A 81 5.99 -10.46 -2.62
N GLN A 82 4.89 -10.02 -3.20
CA GLN A 82 4.00 -9.03 -2.61
C GLN A 82 2.78 -9.72 -2.03
N CYS A 83 2.19 -9.12 -0.99
CA CYS A 83 0.94 -9.61 -0.44
C CYS A 83 -0.23 -9.28 -1.38
N ARG A 84 -1.45 -9.44 -0.90
CA ARG A 84 -2.65 -9.16 -1.71
C ARG A 84 -2.95 -7.68 -1.90
N HIS A 85 -2.05 -6.82 -1.46
CA HIS A 85 -2.22 -5.37 -1.50
C HIS A 85 -1.16 -4.73 -2.38
N GLN A 86 -1.37 -3.45 -2.69
CA GLN A 86 -0.45 -2.70 -3.52
C GLN A 86 -0.48 -1.23 -3.14
N TRP A 87 0.55 -0.50 -3.56
CA TRP A 87 0.60 0.95 -3.43
C TRP A 87 0.03 1.57 -4.70
N ASN A 88 -0.99 2.40 -4.55
CA ASN A 88 -1.53 3.17 -5.67
C ASN A 88 -1.05 4.60 -5.53
N ALA A 89 -0.42 5.10 -6.59
CA ALA A 89 0.07 6.47 -6.63
C ALA A 89 -1.10 7.42 -6.89
N LEU A 90 -1.05 8.57 -6.23
CA LEU A 90 -1.99 9.67 -6.51
C LEU A 90 -1.29 11.00 -6.36
N VAL A 91 -1.81 11.98 -7.05
CA VAL A 91 -1.31 13.34 -6.99
C VAL A 91 -2.20 14.13 -6.05
N VAL A 92 -1.58 14.73 -5.04
CA VAL A 92 -2.31 15.56 -4.09
C VAL A 92 -1.84 16.99 -4.21
N VAL A 93 -2.73 17.91 -3.93
CA VAL A 93 -2.41 19.33 -3.96
C VAL A 93 -2.01 19.75 -2.54
N LYS A 94 -0.81 20.35 -2.45
CA LYS A 94 -0.32 20.84 -1.18
C LYS A 94 -1.14 22.05 -0.78
N LYS A 95 -1.73 21.99 0.40
CA LYS A 95 -2.52 23.10 0.89
C LYS A 95 -1.63 24.27 1.26
N LYS A 96 -2.05 25.43 0.84
CA LYS A 96 -1.39 26.66 1.18
C LYS A 96 -1.85 27.10 2.55
N LYS A 97 -0.93 27.53 3.33
CA LYS A 97 -1.24 28.09 4.65
C LYS A 97 -1.32 29.59 4.58
#